data_2aec034e1aa50bd4ec9282d503f475d9
#
_entry.id   2aec034e1aa50bd4ec9282d503f475d9
#
_cell.length_a   1.000
_cell.length_b   1.000
_cell.length_c   1.000
_cell.angle_alpha   90.00
_cell.angle_beta   90.00
_cell.angle_gamma   90.00
#
_symmetry.space_group_name_H-M   'P 1'
#
loop_
_entity.id
_entity.type
_entity.pdbx_description
1 polymer ?
#
loop_
_entity_poly.entity_id
_entity_poly.type
_entity_poly.pdbx_seq_one_letter_code
_entity_poly.pdbx_strand_id
1 'polypeptide(L)'
;SAYAEQCILDFGEAVWFACDAGAAGARKEGVWDPESVRYEDLLGGFSMDMEKGKRLEYGASSATHAMLITGVHLDEKGNPDRWKIENSWGKDVGDNGYFVCSEAYFQKFVYEAVILKKHFTEDQKKMMELEPVYINAWDEDY
;
A
#
# COMPACT_ATOMS: atom_id res chain seq x y z
N SER A 1 3.00 -7.64 0.03
CA SER A 1 4.09 -7.12 -0.84
C SER A 1 4.60 -8.17 -1.82
N ALA A 2 4.81 -9.43 -1.42
CA ALA A 2 5.45 -10.48 -2.24
C ALA A 2 4.92 -10.60 -3.69
N TYR A 3 3.61 -10.50 -3.91
CA TYR A 3 3.05 -10.58 -5.28
C TYR A 3 3.34 -9.35 -6.13
N ALA A 4 3.31 -8.15 -5.53
CA ALA A 4 3.67 -6.93 -6.25
C ALA A 4 5.15 -6.95 -6.64
N GLU A 5 5.99 -7.43 -5.72
CA GLU A 5 7.42 -7.65 -5.98
C GLU A 5 7.63 -8.61 -7.15
N GLN A 6 6.98 -9.78 -7.13
CA GLN A 6 7.07 -10.76 -8.19
C GLN A 6 6.61 -10.20 -9.54
N CYS A 7 5.49 -9.46 -9.59
CA CYS A 7 5.03 -8.83 -10.83
C CYS A 7 6.06 -7.88 -11.41
N ILE A 8 6.72 -7.08 -10.57
CA ILE A 8 7.72 -6.10 -11.00
C ILE A 8 9.02 -6.80 -11.45
N LEU A 9 9.57 -7.70 -10.62
CA LEU A 9 10.88 -8.30 -10.85
C LEU A 9 10.86 -9.38 -11.94
N ASP A 10 9.89 -10.28 -11.89
CA ASP A 10 9.86 -11.46 -12.77
C ASP A 10 9.19 -11.15 -14.12
N PHE A 11 8.22 -10.26 -14.13
CA PHE A 11 7.41 -10.01 -15.33
C PHE A 11 7.54 -8.60 -15.90
N GLY A 12 8.18 -7.66 -15.18
CA GLY A 12 8.29 -6.26 -15.59
C GLY A 12 6.92 -5.57 -15.70
N GLU A 13 5.93 -6.05 -14.97
CA GLU A 13 4.55 -5.56 -15.02
C GLU A 13 4.27 -4.64 -13.85
N ALA A 14 3.77 -3.45 -14.15
CA ALA A 14 3.31 -2.50 -13.16
C ALA A 14 2.03 -3.01 -12.45
N VAL A 15 1.87 -2.67 -11.18
CA VAL A 15 0.78 -3.16 -10.33
C VAL A 15 -0.09 -1.99 -9.86
N TRP A 16 -1.38 -2.02 -10.21
CA TRP A 16 -2.36 -1.12 -9.61
C TRP A 16 -2.56 -1.46 -8.14
N PHE A 17 -2.58 -0.41 -7.31
CA PHE A 17 -2.83 -0.56 -5.87
C PHE A 17 -3.63 0.62 -5.33
N ALA A 18 -4.31 0.41 -4.20
CA ALA A 18 -5.00 1.47 -3.49
C ALA A 18 -4.50 1.57 -2.04
N CYS A 19 -4.35 2.80 -1.58
CA CYS A 19 -3.80 3.11 -0.27
C CYS A 19 -4.48 4.32 0.37
N ASP A 20 -4.19 4.57 1.63
CA ASP A 20 -4.50 5.85 2.30
C ASP A 20 -3.42 6.88 1.97
N ALA A 21 -3.59 7.59 0.86
CA ALA A 21 -2.63 8.58 0.39
C ALA A 21 -2.54 9.83 1.28
N GLY A 22 -3.48 10.00 2.21
CA GLY A 22 -3.44 11.07 3.22
C GLY A 22 -2.57 10.74 4.42
N ALA A 23 -2.28 9.47 4.65
CA ALA A 23 -1.52 9.01 5.80
C ALA A 23 0.00 9.10 5.55
N ALA A 24 0.74 9.55 6.58
CA ALA A 24 2.21 9.46 6.68
C ALA A 24 2.98 9.90 5.41
N GLY A 25 2.52 10.99 4.76
CA GLY A 25 3.07 11.43 3.48
C GLY A 25 3.60 12.86 3.49
N ALA A 26 4.71 13.07 2.81
CA ALA A 26 5.24 14.37 2.41
C ALA A 26 4.92 14.57 0.91
N ARG A 27 3.72 15.10 0.63
CA ARG A 27 3.15 15.15 -0.73
C ARG A 27 4.02 15.93 -1.71
N LYS A 28 4.59 17.03 -1.28
CA LYS A 28 5.41 17.89 -2.13
C LYS A 28 6.70 17.19 -2.54
N GLU A 29 7.30 16.50 -1.59
CA GLU A 29 8.56 15.75 -1.75
C GLU A 29 8.35 14.41 -2.47
N GLY A 30 7.12 13.92 -2.53
CA GLY A 30 6.79 12.65 -3.16
C GLY A 30 7.20 11.43 -2.33
N VAL A 31 7.08 11.52 -1.00
CA VAL A 31 7.49 10.46 -0.08
C VAL A 31 6.32 10.05 0.82
N TRP A 32 6.11 8.75 0.94
CA TRP A 32 5.24 8.12 1.93
C TRP A 32 6.07 7.21 2.83
N ASP A 33 6.21 7.64 4.08
CA ASP A 33 6.94 6.91 5.10
C ASP A 33 6.42 7.28 6.50
N PRO A 34 5.99 6.32 7.33
CA PRO A 34 5.57 6.58 8.70
C PRO A 34 6.63 7.27 9.55
N GLU A 35 7.91 7.07 9.22
CA GLU A 35 9.03 7.68 9.94
C GLU A 35 9.33 9.13 9.50
N SER A 36 8.74 9.60 8.38
CA SER A 36 8.97 10.96 7.87
C SER A 36 8.38 12.04 8.79
N VAL A 37 7.36 11.72 9.59
CA VAL A 37 6.80 12.58 10.64
C VAL A 37 6.54 11.74 11.89
N ARG A 38 7.38 11.92 12.90
CA ARG A 38 7.28 11.18 14.17
C ARG A 38 6.32 11.88 15.13
N TYR A 39 5.02 11.72 14.86
CA TYR A 39 3.96 12.30 15.70
C TYR A 39 4.04 11.84 17.15
N GLU A 40 4.49 10.62 17.39
CA GLU A 40 4.64 10.03 18.71
C GLU A 40 5.62 10.84 19.58
N ASP A 41 6.72 11.31 19.01
CA ASP A 41 7.68 12.16 19.72
C ASP A 41 7.07 13.53 20.07
N LEU A 42 6.24 14.09 19.18
CA LEU A 42 5.56 15.36 19.40
C LEU A 42 4.45 15.25 20.48
N LEU A 43 3.87 14.07 20.63
CA LEU A 43 2.79 13.80 21.59
C LEU A 43 3.29 13.20 22.91
N GLY A 44 4.59 13.31 23.20
CA GLY A 44 5.16 12.85 24.48
C GLY A 44 5.33 11.34 24.58
N GLY A 45 5.54 10.66 23.44
CA GLY A 45 5.79 9.21 23.38
C GLY A 45 4.54 8.35 23.41
N PHE A 46 3.37 8.94 23.17
CA PHE A 46 2.11 8.19 23.03
C PHE A 46 2.13 7.42 21.70
N SER A 47 2.04 6.07 21.75
CA SER A 47 2.03 5.28 20.52
C SER A 47 0.71 5.43 19.76
N MET A 48 0.82 5.76 18.48
CA MET A 48 -0.28 5.77 17.52
C MET A 48 -0.29 4.51 16.65
N ASP A 49 0.51 3.52 16.99
CA ASP A 49 0.59 2.28 16.21
C ASP A 49 -0.69 1.47 16.37
N MET A 50 -1.26 1.10 15.23
CA MET A 50 -2.47 0.29 15.16
C MET A 50 -2.30 -0.73 14.03
N GLU A 51 -2.72 -1.96 14.27
CA GLU A 51 -2.73 -3.01 13.27
C GLU A 51 -3.58 -2.61 12.06
N LYS A 52 -3.15 -3.01 10.87
CA LYS A 52 -3.78 -2.64 9.59
C LYS A 52 -5.28 -2.98 9.52
N GLY A 53 -5.67 -4.19 9.95
CA GLY A 53 -7.07 -4.60 9.98
C GLY A 53 -7.92 -3.72 10.89
N LYS A 54 -7.41 -3.41 12.08
CA LYS A 54 -8.09 -2.53 13.04
C LYS A 54 -8.23 -1.09 12.54
N ARG A 55 -7.29 -0.59 11.75
CA ARG A 55 -7.42 0.74 11.12
C ARG A 55 -8.65 0.83 10.22
N LEU A 56 -8.93 -0.23 9.47
CA LEU A 56 -10.13 -0.31 8.61
C LEU A 56 -11.39 -0.46 9.46
N GLU A 57 -11.39 -1.40 10.42
CA GLU A 57 -12.51 -1.69 11.31
C GLU A 57 -12.99 -0.45 12.08
N TYR A 58 -12.06 0.35 12.62
CA TYR A 58 -12.38 1.58 13.34
C TYR A 58 -12.49 2.82 12.45
N GLY A 59 -12.43 2.68 11.13
CA GLY A 59 -12.49 3.81 10.21
C GLY A 59 -11.33 4.82 10.38
N ALA A 60 -10.22 4.40 11.00
CA ALA A 60 -9.05 5.24 11.21
C ALA A 60 -8.22 5.44 9.94
N SER A 61 -8.45 4.61 8.91
CA SER A 61 -7.82 4.68 7.60
C SER A 61 -8.67 3.95 6.58
N SER A 62 -8.55 4.32 5.31
CA SER A 62 -9.26 3.69 4.20
C SER A 62 -8.49 3.86 2.90
N ALA A 63 -8.83 3.07 1.88
CA ALA A 63 -8.30 3.27 0.53
C ALA A 63 -8.88 4.56 -0.06
N THR A 64 -8.09 5.63 -0.11
CA THR A 64 -8.52 6.96 -0.58
C THR A 64 -8.02 7.29 -1.98
N HIS A 65 -7.00 6.59 -2.48
CA HIS A 65 -6.38 6.87 -3.76
C HIS A 65 -5.75 5.62 -4.38
N ALA A 66 -5.89 5.50 -5.71
CA ALA A 66 -5.30 4.42 -6.48
C ALA A 66 -4.18 4.93 -7.38
N MET A 67 -3.09 4.18 -7.45
CA MET A 67 -1.87 4.52 -8.18
C MET A 67 -1.21 3.28 -8.76
N LEU A 68 -0.05 3.45 -9.38
CA LEU A 68 0.68 2.38 -10.06
C LEU A 68 2.05 2.16 -9.43
N ILE A 69 2.33 0.95 -8.99
CA ILE A 69 3.69 0.53 -8.61
C ILE A 69 4.46 0.21 -9.89
N THR A 70 5.57 0.91 -10.10
CA THR A 70 6.39 0.77 -11.32
C THR A 70 7.80 0.27 -11.04
N GLY A 71 8.17 0.11 -9.77
CA GLY A 71 9.47 -0.39 -9.37
C GLY A 71 9.55 -0.76 -7.91
N VAL A 72 10.52 -1.58 -7.58
CA VAL A 72 10.86 -2.01 -6.23
C VAL A 72 12.36 -1.91 -6.02
N HIS A 73 12.79 -1.45 -4.87
CA HIS A 73 14.17 -1.53 -4.41
C HIS A 73 14.27 -2.63 -3.35
N LEU A 74 15.33 -3.43 -3.45
CA LEU A 74 15.62 -4.51 -2.52
C LEU A 74 16.80 -4.13 -1.63
N ASP A 75 16.74 -4.52 -0.36
CA ASP A 75 17.85 -4.41 0.57
C ASP A 75 18.98 -5.40 0.22
N GLU A 76 20.08 -5.37 0.98
CA GLU A 76 21.22 -6.27 0.80
C GLU A 76 20.86 -7.77 0.99
N LYS A 77 19.72 -8.07 1.60
CA LYS A 77 19.22 -9.43 1.83
C LYS A 77 18.20 -9.87 0.77
N GLY A 78 17.86 -8.97 -0.17
CA GLY A 78 16.88 -9.22 -1.22
C GLY A 78 15.44 -8.97 -0.77
N ASN A 79 15.19 -8.27 0.35
CA ASN A 79 13.83 -7.93 0.76
C ASN A 79 13.44 -6.55 0.21
N PRO A 80 12.16 -6.34 -0.17
CA PRO A 80 11.66 -5.02 -0.53
C PRO A 80 11.84 -4.03 0.62
N ASP A 81 12.39 -2.85 0.35
CA ASP A 81 12.49 -1.77 1.31
C ASP A 81 11.80 -0.49 0.84
N ARG A 82 11.70 -0.27 -0.48
CA ARG A 82 11.05 0.89 -1.10
C ARG A 82 10.37 0.53 -2.41
N TRP A 83 9.29 1.26 -2.71
CA TRP A 83 8.48 1.10 -3.90
C TRP A 83 8.44 2.40 -4.69
N LYS A 84 8.67 2.33 -6.01
CA LYS A 84 8.49 3.44 -6.92
C LYS A 84 7.05 3.48 -7.39
N ILE A 85 6.41 4.64 -7.22
CA ILE A 85 5.01 4.86 -7.51
C ILE A 85 4.88 5.90 -8.62
N GLU A 86 4.07 5.61 -9.63
CA GLU A 86 3.60 6.60 -10.60
C GLU A 86 2.23 7.11 -10.16
N ASN A 87 2.13 8.44 -9.99
CA ASN A 87 0.94 9.11 -9.47
C ASN A 87 0.32 10.04 -10.53
N SER A 88 -0.95 10.36 -10.35
CA SER A 88 -1.74 11.18 -11.28
C SER A 88 -1.85 12.66 -10.88
N TRP A 89 -1.10 13.14 -9.88
CA TRP A 89 -1.20 14.51 -9.38
C TRP A 89 -0.40 15.56 -10.17
N GLY A 90 0.18 15.17 -11.30
CA GLY A 90 0.96 16.05 -12.16
C GLY A 90 2.44 16.05 -11.84
N LYS A 91 3.21 16.73 -12.70
CA LYS A 91 4.68 16.74 -12.65
C LYS A 91 5.27 17.68 -11.59
N ASP A 92 4.43 18.56 -11.04
CA ASP A 92 4.87 19.58 -10.08
C ASP A 92 4.99 19.05 -8.64
N VAL A 93 4.64 17.77 -8.41
CA VAL A 93 4.73 17.11 -7.11
C VAL A 93 5.59 15.85 -7.23
N GLY A 94 6.34 15.56 -6.15
CA GLY A 94 7.31 14.48 -6.14
C GLY A 94 8.42 14.69 -7.17
N ASP A 95 9.00 13.62 -7.65
CA ASP A 95 9.98 13.65 -8.74
C ASP A 95 9.26 13.46 -10.09
N ASN A 96 8.87 14.59 -10.72
CA ASN A 96 8.14 14.59 -12.00
C ASN A 96 6.86 13.72 -12.01
N GLY A 97 6.13 13.70 -10.88
CA GLY A 97 4.94 12.88 -10.71
C GLY A 97 5.18 11.49 -10.15
N TYR A 98 6.44 11.10 -9.96
CA TYR A 98 6.81 9.87 -9.29
C TYR A 98 7.01 10.09 -7.79
N PHE A 99 6.68 9.05 -7.05
CA PHE A 99 6.76 9.01 -5.59
C PHE A 99 7.52 7.78 -5.15
N VAL A 100 7.98 7.81 -3.91
CA VAL A 100 8.56 6.65 -3.24
C VAL A 100 7.77 6.36 -1.97
N CYS A 101 7.39 5.11 -1.74
CA CYS A 101 6.90 4.70 -0.44
C CYS A 101 7.83 3.65 0.19
N SER A 102 7.99 3.72 1.51
CA SER A 102 8.73 2.71 2.26
C SER A 102 7.92 1.41 2.36
N GLU A 103 8.59 0.28 2.59
CA GLU A 103 7.91 -0.97 2.91
C GLU A 103 7.06 -0.85 4.18
N ALA A 104 7.50 -0.07 5.16
CA ALA A 104 6.73 0.21 6.36
C ALA A 104 5.39 0.90 6.05
N TYR A 105 5.38 1.86 5.12
CA TYR A 105 4.14 2.46 4.63
C TYR A 105 3.29 1.44 3.87
N PHE A 106 3.91 0.67 2.99
CA PHE A 106 3.21 -0.35 2.20
C PHE A 106 2.46 -1.34 3.11
N GLN A 107 3.11 -1.83 4.14
CA GLN A 107 2.51 -2.76 5.10
C GLN A 107 1.36 -2.14 5.91
N LYS A 108 1.45 -0.83 6.24
CA LYS A 108 0.46 -0.17 7.09
C LYS A 108 -0.75 0.39 6.33
N PHE A 109 -0.56 0.93 5.12
CA PHE A 109 -1.54 1.78 4.45
C PHE A 109 -1.93 1.37 3.02
N VAL A 110 -1.33 0.34 2.45
CA VAL A 110 -1.77 -0.23 1.16
C VAL A 110 -2.78 -1.33 1.42
N TYR A 111 -3.99 -1.17 0.97
CA TYR A 111 -5.12 -2.05 1.26
C TYR A 111 -5.47 -3.00 0.12
N GLU A 112 -5.30 -2.55 -1.11
CA GLU A 112 -5.69 -3.29 -2.31
C GLU A 112 -4.55 -3.35 -3.31
N ALA A 113 -4.47 -4.45 -4.06
CA ALA A 113 -3.60 -4.60 -5.22
C ALA A 113 -4.33 -5.38 -6.31
N VAL A 114 -4.23 -4.92 -7.56
CA VAL A 114 -4.81 -5.60 -8.72
C VAL A 114 -3.72 -6.40 -9.41
N ILE A 115 -3.82 -7.71 -9.31
CA ILE A 115 -2.86 -8.65 -9.86
C ILE A 115 -3.55 -9.51 -10.91
N LEU A 116 -2.88 -9.74 -12.04
CA LEU A 116 -3.44 -10.56 -13.11
C LEU A 116 -3.56 -12.03 -12.65
N LYS A 117 -4.68 -12.66 -12.98
CA LYS A 117 -4.97 -14.06 -12.62
C LYS A 117 -3.89 -15.06 -13.05
N LYS A 118 -3.14 -14.76 -14.14
CA LYS A 118 -2.03 -15.61 -14.60
C LYS A 118 -0.90 -15.77 -13.59
N HIS A 119 -0.77 -14.81 -12.63
CA HIS A 119 0.25 -14.85 -11.58
C HIS A 119 -0.22 -15.52 -10.29
N PHE A 120 -1.49 -15.95 -10.23
CA PHE A 120 -2.01 -16.63 -9.06
C PHE A 120 -1.60 -18.10 -9.03
N THR A 121 -1.27 -18.58 -7.84
CA THR A 121 -1.11 -20.01 -7.58
C THR A 121 -2.44 -20.75 -7.78
N GLU A 122 -2.39 -22.06 -7.95
CA GLU A 122 -3.62 -22.87 -8.10
C GLU A 122 -4.53 -22.78 -6.86
N ASP A 123 -3.96 -22.65 -5.67
CA ASP A 123 -4.76 -22.50 -4.46
C ASP A 123 -5.46 -21.14 -4.39
N GLN A 124 -4.82 -20.06 -4.84
CA GLN A 124 -5.45 -18.75 -4.96
C GLN A 124 -6.55 -18.73 -6.01
N LYS A 125 -6.36 -19.40 -7.14
CA LYS A 125 -7.41 -19.54 -8.15
C LYS A 125 -8.63 -20.25 -7.58
N LYS A 126 -8.43 -21.32 -6.80
CA LYS A 126 -9.52 -22.02 -6.11
C LYS A 126 -10.25 -21.12 -5.11
N MET A 127 -9.52 -20.26 -4.37
CA MET A 127 -10.15 -19.31 -3.47
C MET A 127 -11.06 -18.32 -4.19
N MET A 128 -10.73 -17.94 -5.44
CA MET A 128 -11.57 -17.05 -6.25
C MET A 128 -12.83 -17.71 -6.79
N GLU A 129 -12.91 -19.04 -6.77
CA GLU A 129 -14.11 -19.82 -7.17
C GLU A 129 -15.12 -19.97 -6.01
N LEU A 130 -14.74 -19.59 -4.80
CA LEU A 130 -15.64 -19.60 -3.66
C LEU A 130 -16.74 -18.55 -3.84
N GLU A 131 -17.96 -18.89 -3.44
CA GLU A 131 -19.05 -17.93 -3.40
C GLU A 131 -18.71 -16.78 -2.46
N PRO A 132 -18.83 -15.52 -2.91
CA PRO A 132 -18.54 -14.37 -2.07
C PRO A 132 -19.58 -14.27 -0.95
N VAL A 133 -19.09 -13.97 0.25
CA VAL A 133 -19.97 -13.61 1.37
C VAL A 133 -20.27 -12.11 1.27
N TYR A 134 -21.55 -11.79 1.03
CA TYR A 134 -22.00 -10.39 1.00
C TYR A 134 -22.36 -9.94 2.40
N ILE A 135 -21.72 -8.87 2.85
CA ILE A 135 -22.06 -8.18 4.10
C ILE A 135 -22.77 -6.87 3.75
N ASN A 136 -23.74 -6.45 4.57
CA ASN A 136 -24.37 -5.15 4.36
C ASN A 136 -23.44 -4.05 4.83
N ALA A 137 -23.50 -2.86 4.19
CA ALA A 137 -22.65 -1.73 4.51
C ALA A 137 -22.83 -1.17 5.94
N TRP A 138 -23.87 -1.64 6.65
CA TRP A 138 -24.22 -1.24 8.01
C TRP A 138 -24.16 -2.39 9.02
N ASP A 139 -23.63 -3.55 8.66
CA ASP A 139 -23.40 -4.65 9.60
C ASP A 139 -22.20 -4.28 10.48
N GLU A 140 -22.46 -4.04 11.78
CA GLU A 140 -21.44 -3.61 12.75
C GLU A 140 -20.53 -4.75 13.24
N ASP A 141 -20.74 -5.99 12.80
CA ASP A 141 -20.04 -7.19 13.30
C ASP A 141 -18.80 -7.59 12.48
N TYR A 142 -18.23 -6.62 11.72
CA TYR A 142 -16.98 -6.84 10.98
C TYR A 142 -16.00 -5.69 11.12
#